data_79758776653a366b61e5c6f9fa3b17c6
#
_entry.id   79758776653a366b61e5c6f9fa3b17c6
#
_cell.length_a   1.000
_cell.length_b   1.000
_cell.length_c   1.000
_cell.angle_alpha   90.00
_cell.angle_beta   90.00
_cell.angle_gamma   90.00
#
_symmetry.space_group_name_H-M   'P 1'
#
loop_
_entity.id
_entity.type
_entity.pdbx_description
1 polymer ?
#
loop_
_entity_poly.entity_id
_entity_poly.type
_entity_poly.pdbx_seq_one_letter_code
_entity_poly.pdbx_strand_id
1 'polypeptide(L)'
;DQGYSRYFGDAKPGNKSANDWLGNRRMLEAFIQHESTEAARADSPPVLVFEAVGEAGRIKGQVIFHGVAVITRAELIVQREDGGRRRTFPNYVFELAPLDLSHENESLDWNWINARRNPSVAIREVLQLAPSAWKLWVESGSVGSLRRNVVTRGVVTEAMQRPNPGSIEAAILQD
;
A
#
# COMPACT_ATOMS: atom_id res chain seq x y z
N ASP A 1 -4.45 -17.57 -7.90
CA ASP A 1 -4.23 -16.21 -7.36
C ASP A 1 -5.16 -15.24 -8.07
N GLN A 2 -6.10 -14.64 -7.32
CA GLN A 2 -7.12 -13.75 -7.88
C GLN A 2 -6.66 -12.27 -7.93
N GLY A 3 -5.34 -12.00 -7.90
CA GLY A 3 -4.80 -10.64 -7.95
C GLY A 3 -5.03 -9.82 -6.66
N TYR A 4 -5.26 -10.48 -5.53
CA TYR A 4 -5.29 -9.84 -4.21
C TYR A 4 -4.05 -10.20 -3.40
N SER A 5 -3.54 -9.22 -2.66
CA SER A 5 -2.51 -9.44 -1.65
C SER A 5 -3.13 -9.28 -0.26
N ARG A 6 -2.66 -10.07 0.71
CA ARG A 6 -3.07 -9.92 2.10
C ARG A 6 -1.96 -9.28 2.91
N TYR A 7 -2.32 -8.28 3.65
CA TYR A 7 -1.44 -7.61 4.61
C TYR A 7 -1.97 -7.84 6.03
N PHE A 8 -1.12 -8.36 6.90
CA PHE A 8 -1.41 -8.51 8.32
C PHE A 8 -0.95 -7.26 9.05
N GLY A 9 -1.83 -6.69 9.85
CA GLY A 9 -1.56 -5.47 10.59
C GLY A 9 -0.42 -5.59 11.61
N ASP A 10 -0.10 -4.49 12.26
CA ASP A 10 1.07 -4.34 13.14
C ASP A 10 0.82 -4.68 14.61
N ALA A 11 -0.36 -5.21 14.96
CA ALA A 11 -0.65 -5.60 16.34
C ALA A 11 0.29 -6.71 16.83
N LYS A 12 0.56 -6.67 18.14
CA LYS A 12 1.42 -7.65 18.83
C LYS A 12 0.72 -8.13 20.09
N PRO A 13 1.12 -9.30 20.65
CA PRO A 13 0.61 -9.77 21.92
C PRO A 13 0.80 -8.74 23.03
N GLY A 14 -0.26 -8.48 23.80
CA GLY A 14 -0.26 -7.51 24.90
C GLY A 14 -1.66 -7.06 25.27
N ASN A 15 -1.75 -6.01 26.07
CA ASN A 15 -3.02 -5.46 26.57
C ASN A 15 -3.60 -4.34 25.67
N LYS A 16 -2.93 -4.05 24.55
CA LYS A 16 -3.33 -2.99 23.63
C LYS A 16 -4.35 -3.54 22.63
N SER A 17 -5.42 -2.79 22.39
CA SER A 17 -6.41 -3.14 21.38
C SER A 17 -5.77 -3.16 19.98
N ALA A 18 -6.30 -3.98 19.06
CA ALA A 18 -5.85 -3.99 17.68
C ALA A 18 -5.98 -2.62 17.00
N ASN A 19 -6.98 -1.82 17.37
CA ASN A 19 -7.22 -0.48 16.84
C ASN A 19 -6.22 0.58 17.36
N ASP A 20 -5.54 0.30 18.47
CA ASP A 20 -4.61 1.27 19.07
C ASP A 20 -3.22 1.23 18.44
N TRP A 21 -2.97 0.26 17.58
CA TRP A 21 -1.74 0.18 16.81
C TRP A 21 -1.80 1.13 15.61
N LEU A 22 -0.74 1.92 15.44
CA LEU A 22 -0.74 3.01 14.45
C LEU A 22 -0.97 2.52 13.02
N GLY A 23 -0.30 1.43 12.62
CA GLY A 23 -0.46 0.83 11.30
C GLY A 23 -1.88 0.36 11.07
N ASN A 24 -2.45 -0.41 12.00
CA ASN A 24 -3.84 -0.86 11.91
C ASN A 24 -4.81 0.31 11.77
N ARG A 25 -4.66 1.34 12.62
CA ARG A 25 -5.52 2.50 12.58
C ARG A 25 -5.45 3.23 11.25
N ARG A 26 -4.25 3.46 10.71
CA ARG A 26 -4.06 4.11 9.41
C ARG A 26 -4.65 3.32 8.26
N MET A 27 -4.48 2.00 8.29
CA MET A 27 -5.08 1.12 7.28
C MET A 27 -6.61 1.10 7.36
N LEU A 28 -7.18 1.11 8.56
CA LEU A 28 -8.64 1.20 8.75
C LEU A 28 -9.20 2.55 8.29
N GLU A 29 -8.54 3.66 8.62
CA GLU A 29 -8.90 5.00 8.15
C GLU A 29 -8.90 5.05 6.61
N ALA A 30 -7.86 4.52 5.97
CA ALA A 30 -7.78 4.42 4.52
C ALA A 30 -8.89 3.52 3.94
N PHE A 31 -9.15 2.36 4.54
CA PHE A 31 -10.22 1.46 4.11
C PHE A 31 -11.60 2.14 4.13
N ILE A 32 -11.92 2.85 5.21
CA ILE A 32 -13.18 3.59 5.33
C ILE A 32 -13.32 4.63 4.20
N GLN A 33 -12.24 5.35 3.87
CA GLN A 33 -12.24 6.31 2.78
C GLN A 33 -12.38 5.62 1.41
N HIS A 34 -11.71 4.46 1.22
CA HIS A 34 -11.77 3.68 -0.03
C HIS A 34 -13.19 3.17 -0.33
N GLU A 35 -13.94 2.80 0.71
CA GLU A 35 -15.31 2.30 0.59
C GLU A 35 -16.39 3.43 0.63
N SER A 36 -15.97 4.69 0.64
CA SER A 36 -16.85 5.83 0.82
C SER A 36 -17.18 6.53 -0.51
N THR A 37 -17.44 7.83 -0.46
CA THR A 37 -17.80 8.67 -1.61
C THR A 37 -16.61 8.92 -2.55
N GLU A 38 -16.88 9.34 -3.78
CA GLU A 38 -15.88 9.76 -4.74
C GLU A 38 -14.90 10.79 -4.15
N ALA A 39 -15.43 11.80 -3.44
CA ALA A 39 -14.61 12.81 -2.79
C ALA A 39 -13.69 12.21 -1.71
N ALA A 40 -14.19 11.27 -0.91
CA ALA A 40 -13.39 10.59 0.10
C ALA A 40 -12.31 9.70 -0.54
N ARG A 41 -12.64 8.98 -1.63
CA ARG A 41 -11.67 8.19 -2.39
C ARG A 41 -10.59 9.07 -3.01
N ALA A 42 -10.96 10.23 -3.57
CA ALA A 42 -10.00 11.18 -4.14
C ALA A 42 -8.98 11.67 -3.10
N ASP A 43 -9.42 11.91 -1.87
CA ASP A 43 -8.58 12.38 -0.76
C ASP A 43 -7.85 11.23 -0.03
N SER A 44 -8.28 9.99 -0.21
CA SER A 44 -7.73 8.85 0.49
C SER A 44 -6.26 8.56 0.13
N PRO A 45 -5.43 8.11 1.08
CA PRO A 45 -4.04 7.76 0.79
C PRO A 45 -3.95 6.50 -0.08
N PRO A 46 -3.09 6.47 -1.12
CA PRO A 46 -2.79 5.24 -1.83
C PRO A 46 -1.98 4.29 -0.95
N VAL A 47 -2.20 2.99 -1.10
CA VAL A 47 -1.36 1.97 -0.48
C VAL A 47 -0.25 1.60 -1.45
N LEU A 48 0.99 1.93 -1.11
CA LEU A 48 2.16 1.54 -1.89
C LEU A 48 2.62 0.16 -1.43
N VAL A 49 2.67 -0.81 -2.33
CA VAL A 49 3.01 -2.19 -2.00
C VAL A 49 4.47 -2.46 -2.32
N PHE A 50 5.22 -2.84 -1.29
CA PHE A 50 6.63 -3.22 -1.40
C PHE A 50 6.86 -4.61 -0.81
N GLU A 51 7.77 -5.34 -1.39
CA GLU A 51 8.26 -6.62 -0.90
C GLU A 51 9.73 -6.52 -0.53
N ALA A 52 10.09 -6.96 0.67
CA ALA A 52 11.48 -6.99 1.08
C ALA A 52 12.22 -8.11 0.33
N VAL A 53 13.33 -7.78 -0.31
CA VAL A 53 14.19 -8.76 -0.96
C VAL A 53 15.09 -9.40 0.10
N GLY A 54 14.67 -10.54 0.67
CA GLY A 54 15.36 -11.25 1.73
C GLY A 54 15.97 -12.56 1.22
N GLU A 55 17.21 -12.54 0.72
CA GLU A 55 18.04 -13.74 0.63
C GLU A 55 19.30 -13.56 1.48
N ALA A 56 19.73 -14.66 2.13
CA ALA A 56 20.98 -14.69 2.89
C ALA A 56 22.14 -14.22 1.99
N GLY A 57 22.81 -13.13 2.37
CA GLY A 57 23.94 -12.57 1.65
C GLY A 57 23.66 -11.34 0.79
N ARG A 58 22.40 -10.90 0.63
CA ARG A 58 22.05 -9.66 -0.10
C ARG A 58 22.02 -8.44 0.83
N ILE A 59 22.22 -7.27 0.23
CA ILE A 59 22.28 -5.98 0.94
C ILE A 59 20.93 -5.75 1.64
N LYS A 60 20.95 -5.56 2.96
CA LYS A 60 19.77 -5.20 3.74
C LYS A 60 19.13 -3.90 3.21
N GLY A 61 17.82 -3.87 3.10
CA GLY A 61 17.06 -2.66 2.74
C GLY A 61 16.71 -2.55 1.25
N GLN A 62 16.89 -3.60 0.45
CA GLN A 62 16.34 -3.65 -0.89
C GLN A 62 14.86 -4.07 -0.82
N VAL A 63 14.02 -3.35 -1.56
CA VAL A 63 12.60 -3.65 -1.72
C VAL A 63 12.22 -3.66 -3.20
N ILE A 64 11.26 -4.50 -3.55
CA ILE A 64 10.65 -4.50 -4.88
C ILE A 64 9.32 -3.74 -4.75
N PHE A 65 9.11 -2.77 -5.62
CA PHE A 65 7.83 -2.08 -5.73
C PHE A 65 6.86 -2.91 -6.56
N HIS A 66 5.70 -3.25 -5.98
CA HIS A 66 4.65 -4.03 -6.62
C HIS A 66 3.50 -3.17 -7.15
N GLY A 67 3.51 -1.88 -6.89
CA GLY A 67 2.52 -0.96 -7.40
C GLY A 67 1.70 -0.25 -6.32
N VAL A 68 0.63 0.37 -6.78
CA VAL A 68 -0.37 1.06 -5.95
C VAL A 68 -1.55 0.13 -5.75
N ALA A 69 -2.07 0.06 -4.55
CA ALA A 69 -3.23 -0.75 -4.24
C ALA A 69 -4.31 0.06 -3.51
N VAL A 70 -5.53 -0.45 -3.57
CA VAL A 70 -6.64 -0.04 -2.72
C VAL A 70 -7.00 -1.16 -1.75
N ILE A 71 -7.51 -0.81 -0.58
CA ILE A 71 -7.96 -1.77 0.42
C ILE A 71 -9.42 -2.10 0.10
N THR A 72 -9.71 -3.37 -0.14
CA THR A 72 -11.06 -3.85 -0.50
C THR A 72 -11.75 -4.59 0.63
N ARG A 73 -11.00 -4.98 1.65
CA ARG A 73 -11.55 -5.67 2.83
C ARG A 73 -10.65 -5.45 4.03
N ALA A 74 -11.27 -5.29 5.19
CA ALA A 74 -10.60 -5.29 6.49
C ALA A 74 -11.34 -6.26 7.41
N GLU A 75 -10.64 -7.18 8.05
CA GLU A 75 -11.21 -8.20 8.91
C GLU A 75 -10.41 -8.29 10.21
N LEU A 76 -11.12 -8.28 11.36
CA LEU A 76 -10.52 -8.55 12.65
C LEU A 76 -10.35 -10.07 12.81
N ILE A 77 -9.13 -10.50 13.04
CA ILE A 77 -8.77 -11.91 13.20
C ILE A 77 -8.11 -12.17 14.55
N VAL A 78 -8.01 -13.43 14.93
CA VAL A 78 -7.17 -13.88 16.02
C VAL A 78 -5.90 -14.48 15.44
N GLN A 79 -4.78 -13.82 15.67
CA GLN A 79 -3.46 -14.24 15.22
C GLN A 79 -2.71 -14.94 16.35
N ARG A 80 -1.85 -15.90 16.00
CA ARG A 80 -0.94 -16.56 16.93
C ARG A 80 0.46 -15.98 16.81
N GLU A 81 1.10 -15.79 17.95
CA GLU A 81 2.51 -15.38 18.00
C GLU A 81 3.43 -16.49 17.45
N ASP A 82 4.34 -16.11 16.56
CA ASP A 82 5.40 -16.99 16.09
C ASP A 82 6.49 -17.16 17.19
N GLY A 83 7.14 -18.30 17.27
CA GLY A 83 8.31 -18.48 18.15
C GLY A 83 8.06 -19.18 19.49
N GLY A 84 7.07 -20.05 19.58
CA GLY A 84 6.95 -21.03 20.69
C GLY A 84 6.14 -20.58 21.91
N ARG A 85 5.84 -19.31 22.07
CA ARG A 85 4.84 -18.83 23.02
C ARG A 85 3.47 -18.86 22.35
N ARG A 86 2.60 -19.78 22.75
CA ARG A 86 1.25 -19.97 22.17
C ARG A 86 0.27 -18.83 22.54
N ARG A 87 0.73 -17.58 22.52
CA ARG A 87 -0.16 -16.43 22.77
C ARG A 87 -0.96 -16.14 21.52
N THR A 88 -2.22 -15.86 21.69
CA THR A 88 -3.11 -15.31 20.66
C THR A 88 -3.40 -13.86 20.96
N PHE A 89 -3.59 -13.08 19.90
CA PHE A 89 -3.93 -11.67 20.01
C PHE A 89 -4.80 -11.22 18.84
N PRO A 90 -5.68 -10.23 19.04
CA PRO A 90 -6.46 -9.68 17.95
C PRO A 90 -5.56 -8.86 17.02
N ASN A 91 -5.73 -9.04 15.72
CA ASN A 91 -5.08 -8.24 14.69
C ASN A 91 -6.02 -8.05 13.50
N TYR A 92 -5.68 -7.16 12.59
CA TYR A 92 -6.40 -7.02 11.33
C TYR A 92 -5.67 -7.72 10.19
N VAL A 93 -6.46 -8.25 9.26
CA VAL A 93 -6.00 -8.61 7.93
C VAL A 93 -6.70 -7.71 6.92
N PHE A 94 -5.92 -7.16 5.99
CA PHE A 94 -6.40 -6.30 4.92
C PHE A 94 -6.21 -7.00 3.59
N GLU A 95 -7.23 -7.00 2.75
CA GLU A 95 -7.12 -7.43 1.36
C GLU A 95 -6.81 -6.20 0.51
N LEU A 96 -5.70 -6.28 -0.22
CA LEU A 96 -5.21 -5.23 -1.09
C LEU A 96 -5.44 -5.65 -2.55
N ALA A 97 -6.06 -4.79 -3.32
CA ALA A 97 -6.20 -4.95 -4.77
C ALA A 97 -5.19 -4.03 -5.48
N PRO A 98 -4.06 -4.57 -5.97
CA PRO A 98 -3.12 -3.81 -6.77
C PRO A 98 -3.78 -3.33 -8.05
N LEU A 99 -3.60 -2.04 -8.36
CA LEU A 99 -4.09 -1.43 -9.58
C LEU A 99 -3.13 -1.72 -10.74
N ASP A 100 -3.69 -1.79 -11.94
CA ASP A 100 -2.94 -1.96 -13.18
C ASP A 100 -2.24 -0.64 -13.56
N LEU A 101 -0.91 -0.66 -13.57
CA LEU A 101 -0.07 0.47 -13.97
C LEU A 101 0.54 0.29 -15.37
N SER A 102 -0.02 -0.58 -16.20
CA SER A 102 0.49 -0.85 -17.55
C SER A 102 0.49 0.41 -18.43
N HIS A 103 -0.47 1.30 -18.24
CA HIS A 103 -0.53 2.60 -18.92
C HIS A 103 0.61 3.54 -18.54
N GLU A 104 1.17 3.38 -17.35
CA GLU A 104 2.30 4.12 -16.82
C GLU A 104 3.62 3.34 -16.93
N ASN A 105 3.70 2.33 -17.82
CA ASN A 105 4.87 1.46 -17.98
C ASN A 105 5.33 0.78 -16.68
N GLU A 106 4.39 0.36 -15.85
CA GLU A 106 4.62 -0.26 -14.53
C GLU A 106 5.41 0.64 -13.56
N SER A 107 5.40 1.95 -13.79
CA SER A 107 6.08 2.94 -12.95
C SER A 107 5.09 3.83 -12.21
N LEU A 108 5.56 4.52 -11.18
CA LEU A 108 4.82 5.50 -10.43
C LEU A 108 5.44 6.88 -10.62
N ASP A 109 4.63 7.87 -11.01
CA ASP A 109 5.05 9.27 -10.95
C ASP A 109 5.07 9.75 -9.50
N TRP A 110 6.25 9.87 -8.91
CA TRP A 110 6.44 10.35 -7.54
C TRP A 110 5.97 11.79 -7.33
N ASN A 111 5.82 12.59 -8.38
CA ASN A 111 5.22 13.92 -8.26
C ASN A 111 3.78 13.85 -7.75
N TRP A 112 3.05 12.79 -8.09
CA TRP A 112 1.74 12.53 -7.53
C TRP A 112 1.77 12.39 -6.00
N ILE A 113 2.70 11.58 -5.48
CA ILE A 113 2.85 11.36 -4.04
C ILE A 113 3.27 12.66 -3.35
N ASN A 114 4.23 13.39 -3.94
CA ASN A 114 4.70 14.66 -3.40
C ASN A 114 3.59 15.72 -3.37
N ALA A 115 2.77 15.81 -4.43
CA ALA A 115 1.63 16.72 -4.48
C ALA A 115 0.60 16.40 -3.38
N ARG A 116 0.34 15.11 -3.10
CA ARG A 116 -0.56 14.68 -2.02
C ARG A 116 -0.07 15.09 -0.63
N ARG A 117 1.22 15.18 -0.41
CA ARG A 117 1.82 15.59 0.88
C ARG A 117 1.77 17.09 1.09
N ASN A 118 1.49 17.87 0.05
CA ASN A 118 1.42 19.33 0.12
C ASN A 118 -0.04 19.79 0.30
N PRO A 119 -0.42 20.26 1.50
CA PRO A 119 -1.80 20.68 1.77
C PRO A 119 -2.25 21.93 0.98
N SER A 120 -1.30 22.63 0.33
CA SER A 120 -1.61 23.79 -0.51
C SER A 120 -2.00 23.41 -1.95
N VAL A 121 -1.81 22.14 -2.35
CA VAL A 121 -2.19 21.66 -3.68
C VAL A 121 -3.63 21.16 -3.64
N ALA A 122 -4.47 21.69 -4.53
CA ALA A 122 -5.86 21.26 -4.61
C ALA A 122 -5.98 19.81 -5.03
N ILE A 123 -6.92 19.05 -4.43
CA ILE A 123 -7.12 17.64 -4.71
C ILE A 123 -7.33 17.35 -6.21
N ARG A 124 -7.95 18.28 -6.93
CA ARG A 124 -8.13 18.18 -8.38
C ARG A 124 -6.80 18.15 -9.14
N GLU A 125 -5.83 18.96 -8.72
CA GLU A 125 -4.48 19.00 -9.31
C GLU A 125 -3.71 17.73 -8.98
N VAL A 126 -3.84 17.26 -7.73
CA VAL A 126 -3.28 15.99 -7.29
C VAL A 126 -3.79 14.83 -8.16
N LEU A 127 -5.09 14.79 -8.44
CA LEU A 127 -5.70 13.74 -9.26
C LEU A 127 -5.21 13.78 -10.72
N GLN A 128 -4.84 14.93 -11.25
CA GLN A 128 -4.29 15.00 -12.61
C GLN A 128 -3.00 14.18 -12.76
N LEU A 129 -2.18 14.16 -11.70
CA LEU A 129 -0.92 13.40 -11.63
C LEU A 129 -1.11 11.91 -11.30
N ALA A 130 -2.30 11.52 -10.86
CA ALA A 130 -2.57 10.16 -10.44
C ALA A 130 -2.53 9.17 -11.62
N PRO A 131 -2.16 7.90 -11.38
CA PRO A 131 -2.28 6.84 -12.38
C PRO A 131 -3.70 6.71 -12.94
N SER A 132 -3.81 6.29 -14.18
CA SER A 132 -5.09 6.15 -14.89
C SER A 132 -6.06 5.23 -14.14
N ALA A 133 -5.56 4.09 -13.65
CA ALA A 133 -6.36 3.15 -12.88
C ALA A 133 -6.85 3.74 -11.55
N TRP A 134 -6.05 4.60 -10.89
CA TRP A 134 -6.48 5.32 -9.68
C TRP A 134 -7.63 6.28 -9.99
N LYS A 135 -7.54 7.07 -11.05
CA LYS A 135 -8.59 8.02 -11.46
C LYS A 135 -9.91 7.30 -11.70
N LEU A 136 -9.87 6.23 -12.50
CA LEU A 136 -11.05 5.41 -12.81
C LEU A 136 -11.65 4.75 -11.55
N TRP A 137 -10.80 4.31 -10.61
CA TRP A 137 -11.28 3.78 -9.35
C TRP A 137 -11.94 4.86 -8.48
N VAL A 138 -11.36 6.07 -8.41
CA VAL A 138 -11.95 7.19 -7.67
C VAL A 138 -13.36 7.49 -8.18
N GLU A 139 -13.56 7.52 -9.48
CA GLU A 139 -14.85 7.79 -10.12
C GLU A 139 -15.85 6.64 -9.90
N SER A 140 -15.43 5.41 -10.20
CA SER A 140 -16.34 4.25 -10.21
C SER A 140 -16.59 3.63 -8.83
N GLY A 141 -15.63 3.74 -7.91
CA GLY A 141 -15.62 3.01 -6.64
C GLY A 141 -15.39 1.49 -6.79
N SER A 142 -15.07 1.03 -8.00
CA SER A 142 -14.90 -0.40 -8.29
C SER A 142 -13.49 -0.70 -8.78
N VAL A 143 -12.88 -1.73 -8.23
CA VAL A 143 -11.56 -2.20 -8.67
C VAL A 143 -11.65 -3.21 -9.84
N GLY A 144 -12.76 -3.84 -10.06
CA GLY A 144 -13.10 -4.76 -11.17
C GLY A 144 -11.98 -5.03 -12.16
N SER A 145 -12.11 -4.49 -13.37
CA SER A 145 -11.14 -4.59 -14.46
C SER A 145 -9.87 -3.75 -14.27
N LEU A 146 -9.82 -2.88 -13.25
CA LEU A 146 -8.68 -2.02 -12.95
C LEU A 146 -7.58 -2.75 -12.17
N ARG A 147 -7.83 -3.98 -11.73
CA ARG A 147 -6.84 -4.79 -11.02
C ARG A 147 -5.76 -5.26 -11.98
N ARG A 148 -4.53 -5.21 -11.47
CA ARG A 148 -3.41 -5.86 -12.12
C ARG A 148 -3.70 -7.35 -12.27
N ASN A 149 -3.78 -7.82 -13.50
CA ASN A 149 -3.76 -9.25 -13.76
C ASN A 149 -2.36 -9.76 -13.41
N VAL A 150 -2.25 -10.56 -12.35
CA VAL A 150 -1.00 -11.23 -12.00
C VAL A 150 -0.77 -12.33 -13.03
N VAL A 151 -0.31 -11.93 -14.21
CA VAL A 151 0.43 -12.84 -15.07
C VAL A 151 1.75 -13.06 -14.33
N THR A 152 2.06 -14.30 -13.99
CA THR A 152 3.35 -14.70 -13.41
C THR A 152 4.44 -14.35 -14.43
N ARG A 153 4.82 -13.08 -14.51
CA ARG A 153 6.01 -12.66 -15.24
C ARG A 153 7.18 -12.91 -14.30
N GLY A 154 8.15 -13.63 -14.84
CA GLY A 154 9.41 -13.83 -14.16
C GLY A 154 9.94 -12.49 -13.65
N VAL A 155 10.49 -12.52 -12.46
CA VAL A 155 11.02 -11.39 -11.69
C VAL A 155 11.77 -10.42 -12.60
N VAL A 156 11.17 -9.28 -12.92
CA VAL A 156 11.92 -8.15 -13.48
C VAL A 156 12.56 -7.45 -12.29
N THR A 157 13.83 -7.74 -12.11
CA THR A 157 14.65 -7.11 -11.07
C THR A 157 15.08 -5.74 -11.58
N GLU A 158 14.26 -4.71 -11.44
CA GLU A 158 14.76 -3.35 -11.41
C GLU A 158 15.35 -3.14 -10.01
N ALA A 159 16.68 -3.17 -9.94
CA ALA A 159 17.41 -2.76 -8.75
C ALA A 159 17.16 -1.25 -8.57
N MET A 160 16.25 -0.87 -7.69
CA MET A 160 16.20 0.51 -7.21
C MET A 160 17.52 0.80 -6.52
N GLN A 161 18.34 1.68 -7.13
CA GLN A 161 19.50 2.25 -6.45
C GLN A 161 19.00 2.99 -5.20
N ARG A 162 19.73 2.86 -4.09
CA ARG A 162 19.43 3.63 -2.88
C ARG A 162 19.30 5.11 -3.25
N PRO A 163 18.25 5.79 -2.78
CA PRO A 163 18.14 7.23 -2.92
C PRO A 163 19.42 7.88 -2.37
N ASN A 164 19.95 8.88 -3.06
CA ASN A 164 21.11 9.62 -2.59
C ASN A 164 20.82 10.18 -1.19
N PRO A 165 21.76 10.08 -0.22
CA PRO A 165 21.59 10.74 1.07
C PRO A 165 21.32 12.23 0.85
N GLY A 166 20.14 12.70 1.24
CA GLY A 166 19.70 14.09 0.99
C GLY A 166 18.66 14.25 -0.12
N SER A 167 18.29 13.19 -0.83
CA SER A 167 17.13 13.22 -1.74
C SER A 167 15.84 13.08 -0.96
N ILE A 168 14.73 13.56 -1.55
CA ILE A 168 13.38 13.46 -0.97
C ILE A 168 13.00 11.99 -0.72
N GLU A 169 13.50 11.07 -1.55
CA GLU A 169 13.27 9.63 -1.42
C GLU A 169 13.95 9.03 -0.18
N ALA A 170 15.11 9.55 0.24
CA ALA A 170 15.77 9.11 1.47
C ALA A 170 15.00 9.53 2.74
N ALA A 171 14.27 10.65 2.69
CA ALA A 171 13.44 11.12 3.80
C ALA A 171 12.16 10.27 4.00
N ILE A 172 11.65 9.64 2.94
CA ILE A 172 10.45 8.77 2.99
C ILE A 172 10.76 7.42 3.68
N LEU A 173 12.02 6.99 3.64
CA LEU A 173 12.46 5.71 4.23
C LEU A 173 12.91 5.83 5.69
N GLN A 174 12.97 7.05 6.28
CA GLN A 174 13.43 7.31 7.64
C GLN A 174 12.32 7.62 8.66
N ASP A 175 11.07 7.83 8.23
CA ASP A 175 9.87 7.97 9.05
C ASP A 175 8.99 6.70 8.98
#